data_cf400dc78b135be98c55e0d5d99ed051
#
_entry.id   cf400dc78b135be98c55e0d5d99ed051
#
_cell.length_a   1.000
_cell.length_b   1.000
_cell.length_c   1.000
_cell.angle_alpha   90.00
_cell.angle_beta   90.00
_cell.angle_gamma   90.00
#
_symmetry.space_group_name_H-M   'P 1'
#
loop_
_entity.id
_entity.type
_entity.pdbx_description
1 polymer ?
#
loop_
_entity_poly.entity_id
_entity_poly.type
_entity_poly.pdbx_seq_one_letter_code
_entity_poly.pdbx_strand_id
1 'polypeptide(L)'
;MKILPESWGTDRLMVRDATMEDVPHLRNVFNACSYVGVWDNTFYEETEEAFIKLVSKSLGLNHTVKDIFKMQSVFLRGGTDIIGYFHLFHDTPMPRRVWISMFVVHPHFQKNRYGSELAYGIWDQFRQLGEYEAIWLRVCLKNWPALRFWINMGWRTIVHYEGDTVLADDTIAAIVLEKQLLVGAAQPNNNGHAL
;
A
#
# COMPACT_ATOMS: atom_id res chain seq x y z
N MET A 1 6.81 19.13 -3.12
CA MET A 1 6.49 17.72 -2.77
C MET A 1 7.26 16.80 -3.69
N LYS A 2 8.08 15.92 -3.15
CA LYS A 2 8.74 14.84 -3.90
C LYS A 2 7.83 13.62 -3.88
N ILE A 3 7.70 12.96 -5.01
CA ILE A 3 6.90 11.74 -5.17
C ILE A 3 7.82 10.54 -5.41
N LEU A 4 7.28 9.32 -5.31
CA LEU A 4 8.03 8.14 -5.70
C LEU A 4 8.61 8.27 -7.11
N PRO A 5 9.84 7.80 -7.34
CA PRO A 5 10.43 7.79 -8.69
C PRO A 5 9.58 6.95 -9.66
N GLU A 6 9.66 7.26 -10.95
CA GLU A 6 8.94 6.53 -12.01
C GLU A 6 9.36 5.05 -12.08
N SER A 7 10.60 4.75 -11.71
CA SER A 7 11.08 3.38 -11.59
C SER A 7 12.14 3.26 -10.49
N TRP A 8 12.16 2.11 -9.84
CA TRP A 8 13.14 1.74 -8.82
C TRP A 8 13.20 0.21 -8.68
N GLY A 9 14.13 -0.28 -7.88
CA GLY A 9 14.27 -1.72 -7.71
C GLY A 9 14.79 -2.10 -6.33
N THR A 10 14.65 -3.38 -6.02
CA THR A 10 15.26 -4.07 -4.88
C THR A 10 16.20 -5.16 -5.39
N ASP A 11 16.64 -6.07 -4.55
CA ASP A 11 17.51 -7.17 -4.97
C ASP A 11 16.86 -8.05 -6.04
N ARG A 12 15.55 -8.36 -5.87
CA ARG A 12 14.82 -9.31 -6.74
C ARG A 12 13.68 -8.68 -7.52
N LEU A 13 13.29 -7.44 -7.21
CA LEU A 13 12.15 -6.78 -7.83
C LEU A 13 12.58 -5.58 -8.66
N MET A 14 11.82 -5.35 -9.73
CA MET A 14 11.77 -4.11 -10.48
C MET A 14 10.38 -3.52 -10.34
N VAL A 15 10.30 -2.24 -10.07
CA VAL A 15 9.04 -1.50 -9.90
C VAL A 15 9.07 -0.31 -10.84
N ARG A 16 7.98 -0.06 -11.54
CA ARG A 16 7.80 1.12 -12.39
C ARG A 16 6.37 1.61 -12.40
N ASP A 17 6.19 2.84 -12.83
CA ASP A 17 4.85 3.38 -13.03
C ASP A 17 4.02 2.49 -13.94
N ALA A 18 2.76 2.26 -13.56
CA ALA A 18 1.83 1.49 -14.36
C ALA A 18 1.50 2.23 -15.65
N THR A 19 1.41 1.50 -16.76
CA THR A 19 1.03 2.02 -18.07
C THR A 19 -0.31 1.44 -18.52
N MET A 20 -0.89 2.00 -19.57
CA MET A 20 -2.16 1.47 -20.12
C MET A 20 -2.01 0.04 -20.64
N GLU A 21 -0.82 -0.36 -21.09
CA GLU A 21 -0.52 -1.72 -21.53
C GLU A 21 -0.54 -2.73 -20.39
N ASP A 22 -0.32 -2.28 -19.16
CA ASP A 22 -0.35 -3.14 -17.96
C ASP A 22 -1.77 -3.51 -17.52
N VAL A 23 -2.78 -2.78 -17.96
CA VAL A 23 -4.17 -2.88 -17.46
C VAL A 23 -4.70 -4.32 -17.42
N PRO A 24 -4.63 -5.14 -18.47
CA PRO A 24 -5.13 -6.52 -18.44
C PRO A 24 -4.40 -7.37 -17.38
N HIS A 25 -3.10 -7.17 -17.22
CA HIS A 25 -2.25 -7.90 -16.27
C HIS A 25 -2.54 -7.48 -14.82
N LEU A 26 -2.69 -6.18 -14.58
CA LEU A 26 -3.03 -5.64 -13.26
C LEU A 26 -4.39 -6.15 -12.77
N ARG A 27 -5.39 -6.14 -13.67
CA ARG A 27 -6.70 -6.73 -13.40
C ARG A 27 -6.59 -8.22 -13.07
N ASN A 28 -5.83 -8.97 -13.85
CA ASN A 28 -5.61 -10.41 -13.59
C ASN A 28 -4.99 -10.65 -12.21
N VAL A 29 -3.97 -9.88 -11.84
CA VAL A 29 -3.33 -9.94 -10.51
C VAL A 29 -4.34 -9.68 -9.39
N PHE A 30 -5.20 -8.68 -9.54
CA PHE A 30 -6.21 -8.35 -8.55
C PHE A 30 -7.29 -9.42 -8.44
N ASN A 31 -7.88 -9.82 -9.57
CA ASN A 31 -8.96 -10.80 -9.61
C ASN A 31 -8.50 -12.18 -9.12
N ALA A 32 -7.22 -12.53 -9.32
CA ALA A 32 -6.64 -13.72 -8.71
C ALA A 32 -6.64 -13.67 -7.16
N CYS A 33 -6.76 -12.47 -6.57
CA CYS A 33 -6.86 -12.25 -5.13
C CYS A 33 -8.31 -12.09 -4.62
N SER A 34 -9.35 -12.25 -5.45
CA SER A 34 -10.75 -12.05 -5.09
C SER A 34 -11.22 -12.94 -3.91
N TYR A 35 -10.55 -14.09 -3.68
CA TYR A 35 -10.79 -14.96 -2.51
C TYR A 35 -10.62 -14.22 -1.17
N VAL A 36 -9.87 -13.13 -1.14
CA VAL A 36 -9.69 -12.28 0.05
C VAL A 36 -11.00 -11.57 0.43
N GLY A 37 -11.94 -11.42 -0.52
CA GLY A 37 -13.25 -10.80 -0.31
C GLY A 37 -14.08 -11.42 0.83
N VAL A 38 -13.81 -12.66 1.20
CA VAL A 38 -14.41 -13.30 2.39
C VAL A 38 -14.03 -12.57 3.69
N TRP A 39 -12.88 -11.91 3.73
CA TRP A 39 -12.32 -11.23 4.92
C TRP A 39 -12.23 -9.71 4.76
N ASP A 40 -12.27 -9.24 3.53
CA ASP A 40 -12.04 -7.84 3.19
C ASP A 40 -12.89 -7.45 1.97
N ASN A 41 -13.93 -6.68 2.21
CA ASN A 41 -14.90 -6.28 1.21
C ASN A 41 -14.34 -5.35 0.12
N THR A 42 -13.08 -5.01 0.16
CA THR A 42 -12.39 -4.29 -0.93
C THR A 42 -11.92 -5.22 -2.04
N PHE A 43 -11.92 -6.53 -1.82
CA PHE A 43 -11.49 -7.54 -2.79
C PHE A 43 -12.71 -8.24 -3.42
N TYR A 44 -13.12 -7.77 -4.57
CA TYR A 44 -14.12 -8.38 -5.46
C TYR A 44 -13.60 -8.34 -6.89
N GLU A 45 -14.20 -9.12 -7.79
CA GLU A 45 -13.77 -9.09 -9.18
C GLU A 45 -14.03 -7.71 -9.80
N GLU A 46 -12.98 -7.14 -10.38
CA GLU A 46 -13.00 -5.83 -11.00
C GLU A 46 -12.95 -5.93 -12.54
N THR A 47 -13.55 -4.93 -13.15
CA THR A 47 -13.58 -4.79 -14.60
C THR A 47 -12.29 -4.17 -15.14
N GLU A 48 -12.08 -4.29 -16.45
CA GLU A 48 -10.97 -3.64 -17.12
C GLU A 48 -11.11 -2.12 -17.07
N GLU A 49 -12.33 -1.60 -17.20
CA GLU A 49 -12.63 -0.17 -17.12
C GLU A 49 -12.24 0.45 -15.76
N ALA A 50 -12.39 -0.31 -14.67
CA ALA A 50 -11.94 0.13 -13.35
C ALA A 50 -10.42 0.33 -13.33
N PHE A 51 -9.66 -0.60 -13.91
CA PHE A 51 -8.20 -0.48 -14.00
C PHE A 51 -7.76 0.62 -14.98
N ILE A 52 -8.45 0.80 -16.11
CA ILE A 52 -8.23 1.93 -17.02
C ILE A 52 -8.34 3.25 -16.25
N LYS A 53 -9.37 3.40 -15.42
CA LYS A 53 -9.56 4.62 -14.59
C LYS A 53 -8.43 4.83 -13.58
N LEU A 54 -7.98 3.76 -12.90
CA LEU A 54 -6.88 3.83 -11.93
C LEU A 54 -5.56 4.21 -12.60
N VAL A 55 -5.21 3.56 -13.68
CA VAL A 55 -3.97 3.84 -14.43
C VAL A 55 -4.03 5.25 -15.04
N SER A 56 -5.15 5.64 -15.66
CA SER A 56 -5.35 6.99 -16.20
C SER A 56 -5.21 8.07 -15.13
N LYS A 57 -5.73 7.81 -13.92
CA LYS A 57 -5.56 8.71 -12.77
C LYS A 57 -4.09 8.85 -12.38
N SER A 58 -3.35 7.73 -12.30
CA SER A 58 -1.93 7.73 -11.97
C SER A 58 -1.08 8.47 -13.01
N LEU A 59 -1.43 8.33 -14.28
CA LEU A 59 -0.77 9.03 -15.38
C LEU A 59 -1.18 10.51 -15.53
N GLY A 60 -2.19 10.96 -14.77
CA GLY A 60 -2.73 12.33 -14.86
C GLY A 60 -3.53 12.61 -16.12
N LEU A 61 -4.01 11.58 -16.84
CA LEU A 61 -4.72 11.71 -18.10
C LEU A 61 -6.11 12.38 -17.95
N ASN A 62 -6.68 12.36 -16.75
CA ASN A 62 -8.02 12.89 -16.44
C ASN A 62 -7.97 14.24 -15.70
N HIS A 63 -6.89 15.01 -15.83
CA HIS A 63 -6.68 16.28 -15.11
C HIS A 63 -6.83 16.20 -13.58
N THR A 64 -6.87 14.99 -13.02
CA THR A 64 -6.80 14.79 -11.59
C THR A 64 -5.36 14.91 -11.14
N VAL A 65 -5.17 15.35 -9.92
CA VAL A 65 -3.88 15.71 -9.34
C VAL A 65 -2.90 14.54 -9.44
N LYS A 66 -2.16 14.47 -10.54
CA LYS A 66 -1.17 13.43 -10.88
C LYS A 66 -0.18 13.17 -9.75
N ASP A 67 0.15 14.21 -9.00
CA ASP A 67 1.18 14.17 -7.98
C ASP A 67 0.70 13.58 -6.64
N ILE A 68 -0.60 13.34 -6.48
CA ILE A 68 -1.16 12.78 -5.25
C ILE A 68 -1.34 11.26 -5.37
N PHE A 69 -1.87 10.76 -6.48
CA PHE A 69 -2.13 9.33 -6.68
C PHE A 69 -1.07 8.71 -7.58
N LYS A 70 -0.46 7.61 -7.13
CA LYS A 70 0.52 6.86 -7.90
C LYS A 70 0.23 5.37 -7.85
N MET A 71 0.24 4.73 -9.01
CA MET A 71 0.11 3.29 -9.17
C MET A 71 1.36 2.75 -9.86
N GLN A 72 1.96 1.70 -9.30
CA GLN A 72 3.16 1.07 -9.84
C GLN A 72 3.00 -0.43 -10.00
N SER A 73 3.48 -0.94 -11.13
CA SER A 73 3.57 -2.36 -11.46
C SER A 73 4.86 -2.96 -10.92
N VAL A 74 4.79 -4.22 -10.46
CA VAL A 74 5.91 -4.94 -9.83
C VAL A 74 6.25 -6.17 -10.66
N PHE A 75 7.53 -6.33 -10.96
CA PHE A 75 8.11 -7.41 -11.77
C PHE A 75 9.20 -8.14 -10.99
N LEU A 76 9.46 -9.38 -11.34
CA LEU A 76 10.74 -10.00 -10.97
C LEU A 76 11.86 -9.35 -11.78
N ARG A 77 13.01 -9.16 -11.17
CA ARG A 77 14.19 -8.59 -11.85
C ARG A 77 14.59 -9.50 -13.02
N GLY A 78 14.62 -8.92 -14.21
CA GLY A 78 14.90 -9.64 -15.46
C GLY A 78 13.70 -10.38 -16.05
N GLY A 79 12.53 -10.32 -15.41
CA GLY A 79 11.26 -10.84 -15.94
C GLY A 79 10.40 -9.76 -16.57
N THR A 80 9.41 -10.18 -17.34
CA THR A 80 8.43 -9.32 -18.00
C THR A 80 7.05 -9.40 -17.38
N ASP A 81 6.79 -10.42 -16.57
CA ASP A 81 5.48 -10.65 -15.97
C ASP A 81 5.24 -9.75 -14.77
N ILE A 82 4.06 -9.15 -14.71
CA ILE A 82 3.61 -8.41 -13.54
C ILE A 82 3.20 -9.40 -12.45
N ILE A 83 3.97 -9.41 -11.36
CA ILE A 83 3.74 -10.30 -10.22
C ILE A 83 2.90 -9.65 -9.12
N GLY A 84 2.70 -8.35 -9.20
CA GLY A 84 1.98 -7.56 -8.20
C GLY A 84 1.89 -6.11 -8.61
N TYR A 85 1.21 -5.34 -7.80
CA TYR A 85 1.15 -3.89 -7.92
C TYR A 85 0.78 -3.26 -6.57
N PHE A 86 0.97 -1.97 -6.48
CA PHE A 86 0.41 -1.16 -5.40
C PHE A 86 -0.04 0.19 -5.95
N HIS A 87 -0.94 0.84 -5.23
CA HIS A 87 -1.20 2.25 -5.42
C HIS A 87 -1.32 2.96 -4.08
N LEU A 88 -0.97 4.22 -4.10
CA LEU A 88 -0.91 5.06 -2.93
C LEU A 88 -1.27 6.51 -3.25
N PHE A 89 -1.53 7.25 -2.20
CA PHE A 89 -1.72 8.69 -2.23
C PHE A 89 -0.63 9.36 -1.42
N HIS A 90 -0.04 10.40 -2.00
CA HIS A 90 0.87 11.31 -1.32
C HIS A 90 0.07 12.37 -0.56
N ASP A 91 0.61 12.88 0.55
CA ASP A 91 -0.01 13.91 1.37
C ASP A 91 -1.48 13.60 1.79
N THR A 92 -1.75 12.34 2.06
CA THR A 92 -3.08 11.82 2.42
C THR A 92 -2.97 10.91 3.64
N PRO A 93 -3.90 11.00 4.60
CA PRO A 93 -5.07 11.88 4.70
C PRO A 93 -4.73 13.32 5.12
N MET A 94 -3.47 13.59 5.39
CA MET A 94 -2.96 14.91 5.76
C MET A 94 -1.55 15.12 5.20
N PRO A 95 -1.03 16.35 5.17
CA PRO A 95 0.31 16.65 4.69
C PRO A 95 1.38 15.77 5.36
N ARG A 96 2.38 15.40 4.60
CA ARG A 96 3.53 14.59 5.00
C ARG A 96 3.17 13.15 5.43
N ARG A 97 1.99 12.66 5.04
CA ARG A 97 1.59 11.25 5.18
C ARG A 97 1.44 10.62 3.80
N VAL A 98 1.73 9.34 3.74
CA VAL A 98 1.48 8.50 2.57
C VAL A 98 0.42 7.48 2.94
N TRP A 99 -0.57 7.33 2.08
CA TRP A 99 -1.62 6.33 2.24
C TRP A 99 -1.46 5.22 1.21
N ILE A 100 -1.05 4.03 1.64
CA ILE A 100 -1.12 2.85 0.78
C ILE A 100 -2.57 2.39 0.75
N SER A 101 -3.22 2.57 -0.40
CA SER A 101 -4.64 2.22 -0.58
C SER A 101 -4.85 0.84 -1.20
N MET A 102 -3.83 0.29 -1.87
CA MET A 102 -3.81 -1.08 -2.37
C MET A 102 -2.39 -1.62 -2.41
N PHE A 103 -2.27 -2.91 -2.08
CA PHE A 103 -1.01 -3.64 -2.14
C PHE A 103 -1.30 -5.11 -2.43
N VAL A 104 -0.94 -5.57 -3.60
CA VAL A 104 -1.30 -6.92 -4.09
C VAL A 104 -0.09 -7.62 -4.67
N VAL A 105 0.08 -8.89 -4.30
CA VAL A 105 0.99 -9.83 -4.95
C VAL A 105 0.17 -11.01 -5.43
N HIS A 106 0.29 -11.37 -6.70
CA HIS A 106 -0.43 -12.49 -7.30
C HIS A 106 -0.21 -13.78 -6.49
N PRO A 107 -1.23 -14.60 -6.22
CA PRO A 107 -1.15 -15.77 -5.33
C PRO A 107 -0.01 -16.73 -5.66
N HIS A 108 0.29 -16.93 -6.96
CA HIS A 108 1.41 -17.79 -7.40
C HIS A 108 2.78 -17.32 -6.90
N PHE A 109 2.94 -16.02 -6.66
CA PHE A 109 4.20 -15.42 -6.20
C PHE A 109 4.21 -15.13 -4.69
N GLN A 110 3.10 -15.36 -3.98
CA GLN A 110 3.04 -15.22 -2.53
C GLN A 110 3.93 -16.26 -1.83
N LYS A 111 4.18 -16.06 -0.53
CA LYS A 111 5.03 -16.91 0.33
C LYS A 111 6.51 -17.00 -0.05
N ASN A 112 6.93 -16.29 -1.09
CA ASN A 112 8.33 -16.17 -1.53
C ASN A 112 9.04 -14.91 -0.97
N ARG A 113 8.40 -14.22 0.00
CA ARG A 113 8.87 -12.96 0.61
C ARG A 113 8.91 -11.76 -0.35
N TYR A 114 8.38 -11.84 -1.56
CA TYR A 114 8.33 -10.69 -2.48
C TYR A 114 7.50 -9.54 -1.92
N GLY A 115 6.36 -9.84 -1.27
CA GLY A 115 5.57 -8.82 -0.59
C GLY A 115 6.35 -8.09 0.51
N SER A 116 7.17 -8.82 1.29
CA SER A 116 8.00 -8.21 2.34
C SER A 116 9.09 -7.33 1.76
N GLU A 117 9.73 -7.77 0.70
CA GLU A 117 10.76 -7.02 -0.02
C GLU A 117 10.17 -5.74 -0.63
N LEU A 118 9.00 -5.85 -1.27
CA LEU A 118 8.28 -4.70 -1.84
C LEU A 118 7.87 -3.68 -0.75
N ALA A 119 7.27 -4.14 0.35
CA ALA A 119 6.84 -3.26 1.43
C ALA A 119 8.02 -2.53 2.09
N TYR A 120 9.16 -3.23 2.25
CA TYR A 120 10.40 -2.60 2.72
C TYR A 120 10.94 -1.60 1.70
N GLY A 121 10.94 -1.96 0.42
CA GLY A 121 11.38 -1.07 -0.66
C GLY A 121 10.57 0.23 -0.72
N ILE A 122 9.23 0.13 -0.63
CA ILE A 122 8.37 1.31 -0.55
C ILE A 122 8.75 2.19 0.65
N TRP A 123 8.88 1.60 1.84
CA TRP A 123 9.27 2.33 3.03
C TRP A 123 10.63 3.01 2.87
N ASP A 124 11.62 2.33 2.29
CA ASP A 124 12.97 2.87 2.09
C ASP A 124 12.98 4.01 1.06
N GLN A 125 12.21 3.89 -0.02
CA GLN A 125 12.06 4.99 -0.99
C GLN A 125 11.52 6.26 -0.32
N PHE A 126 10.45 6.16 0.48
CA PHE A 126 9.91 7.31 1.19
C PHE A 126 10.87 7.86 2.25
N ARG A 127 11.62 7.01 2.91
CA ARG A 127 12.67 7.43 3.85
C ARG A 127 13.77 8.23 3.15
N GLN A 128 14.18 7.81 1.94
CA GLN A 128 15.18 8.52 1.14
C GLN A 128 14.66 9.86 0.60
N LEU A 129 13.38 9.99 0.30
CA LEU A 129 12.78 11.26 -0.10
C LEU A 129 12.86 12.31 1.01
N GLY A 130 12.76 11.90 2.28
CA GLY A 130 12.97 12.76 3.45
C GLY A 130 11.89 13.81 3.70
N GLU A 131 10.78 13.78 2.95
CA GLU A 131 9.69 14.76 3.06
C GLU A 131 8.48 14.26 3.86
N TYR A 132 8.35 12.96 4.01
CA TYR A 132 7.23 12.32 4.68
C TYR A 132 7.60 11.88 6.09
N GLU A 133 6.60 11.85 6.96
CA GLU A 133 6.78 11.47 8.36
C GLU A 133 6.38 10.02 8.61
N ALA A 134 5.34 9.54 7.93
CA ALA A 134 4.85 8.19 8.12
C ALA A 134 4.09 7.66 6.89
N ILE A 135 4.00 6.33 6.82
CA ILE A 135 3.15 5.62 5.87
C ILE A 135 1.99 4.99 6.64
N TRP A 136 0.78 5.25 6.17
CA TRP A 136 -0.47 4.74 6.70
C TRP A 136 -1.10 3.74 5.74
N LEU A 137 -1.84 2.80 6.29
CA LEU A 137 -2.67 1.87 5.53
C LEU A 137 -3.82 1.37 6.41
N ARG A 138 -4.89 0.92 5.76
CA ARG A 138 -6.06 0.33 6.40
C ARG A 138 -6.02 -1.19 6.27
N VAL A 139 -6.38 -1.90 7.34
CA VAL A 139 -6.51 -3.36 7.33
C VAL A 139 -7.82 -3.75 8.00
N CYS A 140 -8.62 -4.58 7.31
CA CYS A 140 -9.80 -5.20 7.92
C CYS A 140 -9.38 -6.20 8.99
N LEU A 141 -10.05 -6.19 10.15
CA LEU A 141 -9.71 -7.08 11.26
C LEU A 141 -9.91 -8.55 10.91
N LYS A 142 -10.88 -8.86 10.05
CA LYS A 142 -11.10 -10.23 9.53
C LYS A 142 -10.00 -10.67 8.55
N ASN A 143 -9.26 -9.73 7.94
CA ASN A 143 -8.12 -10.05 7.06
C ASN A 143 -6.86 -10.32 7.90
N TRP A 144 -6.93 -11.37 8.70
CA TRP A 144 -5.85 -11.79 9.59
C TRP A 144 -4.49 -12.01 8.88
N PRO A 145 -4.42 -12.58 7.67
CA PRO A 145 -3.15 -12.71 6.96
C PRO A 145 -2.50 -11.36 6.66
N ALA A 146 -3.27 -10.37 6.19
CA ALA A 146 -2.77 -9.03 5.92
C ALA A 146 -2.38 -8.30 7.21
N LEU A 147 -3.19 -8.42 8.27
CA LEU A 147 -2.88 -7.81 9.56
C LEU A 147 -1.54 -8.31 10.11
N ARG A 148 -1.32 -9.62 10.13
CA ARG A 148 -0.04 -10.22 10.56
C ARG A 148 1.12 -9.77 9.67
N PHE A 149 0.90 -9.71 8.37
CA PHE A 149 1.93 -9.26 7.42
C PHE A 149 2.37 -7.83 7.76
N TRP A 150 1.46 -6.88 7.87
CA TRP A 150 1.79 -5.48 8.12
C TRP A 150 2.42 -5.24 9.50
N ILE A 151 1.92 -5.92 10.55
CA ILE A 151 2.54 -5.87 11.89
C ILE A 151 3.99 -6.37 11.84
N ASN A 152 4.25 -7.48 11.13
CA ASN A 152 5.60 -8.03 10.97
C ASN A 152 6.51 -7.13 10.13
N MET A 153 5.94 -6.35 9.21
CA MET A 153 6.67 -5.34 8.43
C MET A 153 6.90 -4.02 9.19
N GLY A 154 6.43 -3.93 10.44
CA GLY A 154 6.69 -2.80 11.33
C GLY A 154 5.59 -1.73 11.36
N TRP A 155 4.44 -1.94 10.72
CA TRP A 155 3.25 -1.13 10.90
C TRP A 155 2.56 -1.56 12.20
N ARG A 156 2.91 -0.94 13.33
CA ARG A 156 2.48 -1.39 14.68
C ARG A 156 1.70 -0.35 15.47
N THR A 157 1.70 0.89 15.02
CA THR A 157 0.94 1.97 15.67
C THR A 157 -0.45 1.99 15.08
N ILE A 158 -1.47 1.79 15.91
CA ILE A 158 -2.86 1.98 15.52
C ILE A 158 -3.18 3.47 15.70
N VAL A 159 -3.57 4.14 14.63
CA VAL A 159 -3.89 5.59 14.65
C VAL A 159 -5.38 5.85 14.56
N HIS A 160 -6.15 4.88 14.05
CA HIS A 160 -7.60 5.02 13.93
C HIS A 160 -8.29 3.66 13.87
N TYR A 161 -9.57 3.63 14.28
CA TYR A 161 -10.48 2.50 14.17
C TYR A 161 -11.63 2.91 13.26
N GLU A 162 -12.05 1.99 12.39
CA GLU A 162 -13.10 2.24 11.38
C GLU A 162 -14.08 1.09 11.33
N GLY A 163 -15.29 1.38 10.83
CA GLY A 163 -16.30 0.39 10.52
C GLY A 163 -17.26 0.09 11.66
N ASP A 164 -17.83 -1.12 11.62
CA ASP A 164 -18.89 -1.52 12.52
C ASP A 164 -18.39 -1.74 13.96
N THR A 165 -19.22 -1.37 14.92
CA THR A 165 -18.93 -1.53 16.35
C THR A 165 -19.50 -2.83 16.93
N VAL A 166 -20.36 -3.51 16.18
CA VAL A 166 -20.99 -4.79 16.58
C VAL A 166 -20.39 -5.90 15.75
N LEU A 167 -19.97 -7.00 16.40
CA LEU A 167 -19.45 -8.17 15.71
C LEU A 167 -20.61 -9.04 15.19
N ALA A 168 -20.66 -9.23 13.88
CA ALA A 168 -21.51 -10.16 13.16
C ALA A 168 -20.80 -10.67 11.88
N ASP A 169 -21.39 -11.65 11.21
CA ASP A 169 -20.73 -12.26 10.04
C ASP A 169 -20.59 -11.27 8.88
N ASP A 170 -21.54 -10.38 8.71
CA ASP A 170 -21.61 -9.37 7.65
C ASP A 170 -20.98 -8.02 8.03
N THR A 171 -20.56 -7.85 9.30
CA THR A 171 -19.95 -6.59 9.75
C THR A 171 -18.46 -6.52 9.44
N ILE A 172 -17.98 -5.31 9.18
CA ILE A 172 -16.59 -5.05 8.83
C ILE A 172 -16.04 -3.94 9.71
N ALA A 173 -15.05 -4.31 10.52
CA ALA A 173 -14.23 -3.36 11.25
C ALA A 173 -12.80 -3.39 10.72
N ALA A 174 -12.15 -2.25 10.77
CA ALA A 174 -10.77 -2.09 10.31
C ALA A 174 -9.97 -1.21 11.27
N ILE A 175 -8.67 -1.31 11.15
CA ILE A 175 -7.73 -0.42 11.82
C ILE A 175 -6.86 0.27 10.79
N VAL A 176 -6.49 1.51 11.09
CA VAL A 176 -5.46 2.23 10.36
C VAL A 176 -4.14 2.06 11.11
N LEU A 177 -3.16 1.52 10.40
CA LEU A 177 -1.82 1.28 10.91
C LEU A 177 -0.83 2.31 10.36
N GLU A 178 0.10 2.71 11.21
CA GLU A 178 1.18 3.64 10.88
C GLU A 178 2.54 2.98 11.02
N LYS A 179 3.45 3.32 10.09
CA LYS A 179 4.90 3.11 10.22
C LYS A 179 5.63 4.42 10.00
N GLN A 180 6.43 4.83 10.98
CA GLN A 180 7.24 6.05 10.93
C GLN A 180 8.36 5.93 9.88
N LEU A 181 8.64 7.05 9.21
CA LEU A 181 9.73 7.21 8.24
C LEU A 181 10.93 7.95 8.84
N LEU A 182 10.64 8.93 9.70
CA LEU A 182 11.67 9.65 10.42
C LEU A 182 12.04 8.82 11.65
N VAL A 183 13.30 8.44 11.76
CA VAL A 183 13.86 7.99 13.03
C VAL A 183 13.90 9.23 13.92
N GLY A 184 13.03 9.31 14.91
CA GLY A 184 12.83 10.48 15.75
C GLY A 184 14.13 11.04 16.31
N ALA A 185 14.28 12.34 16.23
CA ALA A 185 14.98 13.06 17.27
C ALA A 185 14.33 12.63 18.61
N ALA A 186 15.14 12.13 19.53
CA ALA A 186 14.71 11.62 20.82
C ALA A 186 13.59 12.48 21.40
N GLN A 187 12.46 11.88 21.74
CA GLN A 187 11.44 12.58 22.52
C GLN A 187 12.12 13.15 23.76
N PRO A 188 11.94 14.44 24.07
CA PRO A 188 12.45 14.96 25.33
C PRO A 188 11.82 14.13 26.45
N ASN A 189 12.66 13.51 27.25
CA ASN A 189 12.28 12.83 28.49
C ASN A 189 11.40 13.75 29.30
N ASN A 190 10.11 13.50 29.32
CA ASN A 190 9.19 14.10 30.27
C ASN A 190 9.32 13.39 31.63
N ASN A 191 10.55 13.44 32.17
CA ASN A 191 10.80 13.21 33.56
C ASN A 191 10.50 14.52 34.29
N GLY A 192 9.28 14.69 34.73
CA GLY A 192 8.85 15.87 35.45
C GLY A 192 7.65 15.62 36.32
N HIS A 193 7.96 15.14 37.53
CA HIS A 193 7.25 15.31 38.81
C HIS A 193 6.11 14.38 39.15
N ALA A 194 6.50 13.46 40.03
CA ALA A 194 5.69 12.98 41.11
C ALA A 194 5.09 14.16 41.95
N LEU A 195 3.84 14.08 42.26
CA LEU A 195 3.22 14.34 43.56
C LEU A 195 1.92 13.59 43.63
#